data_667fe88ce0c3b30b88d67a25fba8abce
#
_entry.id   667fe88ce0c3b30b88d67a25fba8abce
#
_cell.length_a   1.000
_cell.length_b   1.000
_cell.length_c   1.000
_cell.angle_alpha   90.00
_cell.angle_beta   90.00
_cell.angle_gamma   90.00
#
_symmetry.space_group_name_H-M   'P 1'
#
loop_
_entity.id
_entity.type
_entity.pdbx_description
1 polymer ?
#
loop_
_entity_poly.entity_id
_entity_poly.type
_entity_poly.pdbx_seq_one_letter_code
_entity_poly.pdbx_strand_id
1 'polypeptide(L)'
;MKGAKEGEYMDNLKQFWTETLNRYGENSDDKIVFDSIFTQTEAKELQNNELIITIESVFNKTFIEDASEQLEDFFYEVSGIKATIKVMTTQEYENMNKAKAPVVEVKEEIDDFDDHLSAELTFDNFVVGNCNRIAQNAALAVALKPGTYNPLFLHSNSGLGKTHLLNAIGNYVKTKFPGKRILYTNAEAFVNDYVEAIGNNTIATFNRRYRSVDVLLIDDIQFIANKEGSMEMFFNIFNTLQHSGKQIVITSD
;
A
#
# COMPACT_ATOMS: atom_id res chain seq x y z
N MET A 1 16.68 31.16 -11.82
CA MET A 1 16.24 31.11 -13.24
C MET A 1 15.96 29.69 -13.78
N LYS A 2 16.36 28.58 -13.11
CA LYS A 2 15.99 27.21 -13.52
C LYS A 2 14.53 26.83 -13.19
N GLY A 3 14.00 27.24 -12.05
CA GLY A 3 12.65 26.85 -11.62
C GLY A 3 11.49 27.46 -12.41
N ALA A 4 11.67 28.61 -13.04
CA ALA A 4 10.61 29.23 -13.86
C ALA A 4 10.40 28.53 -15.21
N LYS A 5 11.45 27.92 -15.78
CA LYS A 5 11.35 27.16 -17.04
C LYS A 5 10.79 25.76 -16.83
N GLU A 6 11.02 25.14 -15.68
CA GLU A 6 10.46 23.83 -15.33
C GLU A 6 8.94 23.91 -15.08
N GLY A 7 8.46 24.98 -14.43
CA GLY A 7 7.03 25.21 -14.22
C GLY A 7 6.27 25.40 -15.53
N GLU A 8 6.78 26.22 -16.44
CA GLU A 8 6.19 26.48 -17.76
C GLU A 8 6.17 25.22 -18.65
N TYR A 9 7.21 24.37 -18.54
CA TYR A 9 7.28 23.09 -19.25
C TYR A 9 6.25 22.08 -18.74
N MET A 10 6.07 21.97 -17.43
CA MET A 10 5.10 21.08 -16.81
C MET A 10 3.65 21.50 -17.09
N ASP A 11 3.38 22.80 -17.13
CA ASP A 11 2.04 23.32 -17.46
C ASP A 11 1.69 23.01 -18.92
N ASN A 12 2.64 23.15 -19.84
CA ASN A 12 2.45 22.77 -21.25
C ASN A 12 2.23 21.27 -21.41
N LEU A 13 2.96 20.42 -20.67
CA LEU A 13 2.80 18.97 -20.74
C LEU A 13 1.42 18.50 -20.28
N LYS A 14 0.92 19.09 -19.19
CA LYS A 14 -0.43 18.82 -18.69
C LYS A 14 -1.51 19.25 -19.68
N GLN A 15 -1.30 20.39 -20.33
CA GLN A 15 -2.22 20.90 -21.35
C GLN A 15 -2.25 19.97 -22.57
N PHE A 16 -1.09 19.53 -23.05
CA PHE A 16 -1.02 18.56 -24.16
C PHE A 16 -1.70 17.25 -23.81
N TRP A 17 -1.50 16.75 -22.60
CA TRP A 17 -2.17 15.53 -22.14
C TRP A 17 -3.69 15.68 -22.07
N THR A 18 -4.17 16.78 -21.53
CA THR A 18 -5.61 17.08 -21.47
C THR A 18 -6.23 17.12 -22.86
N GLU A 19 -5.57 17.76 -23.81
CA GLU A 19 -6.04 17.82 -25.20
C GLU A 19 -5.99 16.46 -25.89
N THR A 20 -4.97 15.65 -25.61
CA THR A 20 -4.87 14.26 -26.07
C THR A 20 -6.05 13.43 -25.59
N LEU A 21 -6.40 13.54 -24.31
CA LEU A 21 -7.53 12.85 -23.72
C LEU A 21 -8.86 13.31 -24.35
N ASN A 22 -9.03 14.62 -24.57
CA ASN A 22 -10.24 15.14 -25.22
C ASN A 22 -10.44 14.52 -26.61
N ARG A 23 -9.38 14.46 -27.43
CA ARG A 23 -9.45 13.83 -28.76
C ARG A 23 -9.71 12.34 -28.71
N TYR A 24 -9.06 11.63 -27.77
CA TYR A 24 -9.31 10.21 -27.54
C TYR A 24 -10.78 9.98 -27.15
N GLY A 25 -11.30 10.78 -26.20
CA GLY A 25 -12.69 10.69 -25.73
C GLY A 25 -13.73 10.99 -26.82
N GLU A 26 -13.45 11.90 -27.76
CA GLU A 26 -14.33 12.17 -28.91
C GLU A 26 -14.43 10.96 -29.86
N ASN A 27 -13.37 10.14 -29.94
CA ASN A 27 -13.28 8.96 -30.79
C ASN A 27 -13.56 7.64 -30.06
N SER A 28 -13.80 7.68 -28.74
CA SER A 28 -14.06 6.49 -27.92
C SER A 28 -15.50 6.05 -28.02
N ASP A 29 -15.72 4.75 -28.26
CA ASP A 29 -17.05 4.14 -28.29
C ASP A 29 -17.66 3.99 -26.88
N ASP A 30 -16.82 3.89 -25.83
CA ASP A 30 -17.26 3.71 -24.43
C ASP A 30 -16.95 4.94 -23.59
N LYS A 31 -17.90 5.88 -23.59
CA LYS A 31 -17.76 7.12 -22.82
C LYS A 31 -17.75 6.90 -21.30
N ILE A 32 -18.37 5.83 -20.80
CA ILE A 32 -18.41 5.55 -19.36
C ILE A 32 -17.02 5.13 -18.88
N VAL A 33 -16.35 4.26 -19.62
CA VAL A 33 -14.96 3.84 -19.34
C VAL A 33 -14.03 5.04 -19.46
N PHE A 34 -14.19 5.85 -20.50
CA PHE A 34 -13.39 7.06 -20.69
C PHE A 34 -13.51 8.01 -19.47
N ASP A 35 -14.71 8.40 -19.10
CA ASP A 35 -14.96 9.33 -18.00
C ASP A 35 -14.50 8.79 -16.64
N SER A 36 -14.57 7.47 -16.46
CA SER A 36 -14.23 6.83 -15.17
C SER A 36 -12.75 6.53 -15.00
N ILE A 37 -12.00 6.32 -16.09
CA ILE A 37 -10.63 5.82 -16.07
C ILE A 37 -9.66 6.85 -16.64
N PHE A 38 -9.86 7.28 -17.89
CA PHE A 38 -8.89 8.09 -18.62
C PHE A 38 -8.78 9.51 -18.04
N THR A 39 -9.88 10.11 -17.61
CA THR A 39 -9.89 11.44 -17.00
C THR A 39 -9.15 11.52 -15.66
N GLN A 40 -8.87 10.37 -15.03
CA GLN A 40 -8.12 10.28 -13.78
C GLN A 40 -6.59 10.18 -13.99
N THR A 41 -6.15 10.20 -15.23
CA THR A 41 -4.71 10.12 -15.54
C THR A 41 -4.05 11.48 -15.54
N GLU A 42 -2.81 11.56 -15.10
CA GLU A 42 -1.99 12.77 -15.11
C GLU A 42 -0.65 12.55 -15.81
N ALA A 43 -0.29 13.45 -16.73
CA ALA A 43 1.07 13.48 -17.27
C ALA A 43 2.05 14.08 -16.25
N LYS A 44 3.10 13.34 -15.93
CA LYS A 44 4.08 13.72 -14.91
C LYS A 44 5.41 14.15 -15.49
N GLU A 45 5.90 13.49 -16.52
CA GLU A 45 7.24 13.71 -17.03
C GLU A 45 7.33 13.25 -18.48
N LEU A 46 8.12 13.95 -19.31
CA LEU A 46 8.50 13.52 -20.64
C LEU A 46 10.03 13.56 -20.73
N GLN A 47 10.66 12.38 -20.74
CA GLN A 47 12.10 12.22 -20.85
C GLN A 47 12.46 11.15 -21.88
N ASN A 48 13.48 11.37 -22.69
CA ASN A 48 13.98 10.41 -23.67
C ASN A 48 12.91 9.82 -24.60
N ASN A 49 11.93 10.63 -25.01
CA ASN A 49 10.76 10.20 -25.77
C ASN A 49 9.82 9.22 -25.03
N GLU A 50 9.91 9.14 -23.70
CA GLU A 50 9.00 8.38 -22.86
C GLU A 50 8.12 9.37 -22.06
N LEU A 51 6.80 9.33 -22.30
CA LEU A 51 5.81 10.11 -21.56
C LEU A 51 5.30 9.29 -20.38
N ILE A 52 5.63 9.71 -19.16
CA ILE A 52 5.15 9.05 -17.95
C ILE A 52 3.81 9.65 -17.56
N ILE A 53 2.80 8.82 -17.52
CA ILE A 53 1.47 9.15 -17.00
C ILE A 53 1.17 8.32 -15.74
N THR A 54 0.44 8.91 -14.82
CA THR A 54 0.07 8.24 -13.57
C THR A 54 -1.43 8.06 -13.45
N ILE A 55 -1.81 6.97 -12.78
CA ILE A 55 -3.16 6.63 -12.41
C ILE A 55 -3.18 6.05 -10.99
N GLU A 56 -4.26 6.25 -10.23
CA GLU A 56 -4.31 5.75 -8.85
C GLU A 56 -4.50 4.23 -8.77
N SER A 57 -5.35 3.67 -9.64
CA SER A 57 -5.74 2.27 -9.59
C SER A 57 -4.89 1.38 -10.49
N VAL A 58 -4.29 0.32 -9.91
CA VAL A 58 -3.57 -0.73 -10.67
C VAL A 58 -4.48 -1.42 -11.70
N PHE A 59 -5.75 -1.62 -11.37
CA PHE A 59 -6.72 -2.26 -12.28
C PHE A 59 -6.99 -1.41 -13.52
N ASN A 60 -6.99 -0.09 -13.37
CA ASN A 60 -7.25 0.82 -14.47
C ASN A 60 -6.03 1.01 -15.38
N LYS A 61 -4.84 0.62 -14.93
CA LYS A 61 -3.59 0.70 -15.68
C LYS A 61 -3.66 -0.06 -17.01
N THR A 62 -4.21 -1.28 -17.00
CA THR A 62 -4.34 -2.13 -18.19
C THR A 62 -5.18 -1.47 -19.28
N PHE A 63 -6.26 -0.77 -18.93
CA PHE A 63 -7.09 -0.06 -19.92
C PHE A 63 -6.32 1.06 -20.65
N ILE A 64 -5.44 1.75 -19.93
CA ILE A 64 -4.60 2.79 -20.53
C ILE A 64 -3.48 2.16 -21.36
N GLU A 65 -2.90 1.05 -20.89
CA GLU A 65 -1.88 0.30 -21.63
C GLU A 65 -2.44 -0.25 -22.95
N ASP A 66 -3.65 -0.78 -22.95
CA ASP A 66 -4.33 -1.29 -24.15
C ASP A 66 -4.64 -0.17 -25.16
N ALA A 67 -4.87 1.05 -24.69
CA ALA A 67 -5.12 2.23 -25.52
C ALA A 67 -3.85 3.02 -25.87
N SER A 68 -2.67 2.59 -25.43
CA SER A 68 -1.43 3.38 -25.49
C SER A 68 -1.06 3.78 -26.93
N GLU A 69 -1.19 2.90 -27.91
CA GLU A 69 -0.87 3.17 -29.30
C GLU A 69 -1.72 4.34 -29.88
N GLN A 70 -3.02 4.33 -29.59
CA GLN A 70 -3.91 5.42 -30.03
C GLN A 70 -3.63 6.74 -29.28
N LEU A 71 -3.35 6.64 -27.98
CA LEU A 71 -3.00 7.82 -27.18
C LEU A 71 -1.66 8.43 -27.62
N GLU A 72 -0.68 7.62 -28.03
CA GLU A 72 0.60 8.07 -28.57
C GLU A 72 0.41 8.84 -29.90
N ASP A 73 -0.48 8.34 -30.76
CA ASP A 73 -0.82 9.01 -32.02
C ASP A 73 -1.49 10.36 -31.77
N PHE A 74 -2.50 10.43 -30.90
CA PHE A 74 -3.15 11.68 -30.54
C PHE A 74 -2.21 12.65 -29.82
N PHE A 75 -1.32 12.14 -28.96
CA PHE A 75 -0.32 12.96 -28.29
C PHE A 75 0.65 13.58 -29.30
N TYR A 76 1.07 12.82 -30.32
CA TYR A 76 1.89 13.35 -31.40
C TYR A 76 1.15 14.43 -32.22
N GLU A 77 -0.12 14.22 -32.54
CA GLU A 77 -0.92 15.23 -33.27
C GLU A 77 -1.06 16.55 -32.50
N VAL A 78 -1.18 16.48 -31.17
CA VAL A 78 -1.37 17.65 -30.30
C VAL A 78 -0.05 18.36 -30.00
N SER A 79 0.98 17.61 -29.66
CA SER A 79 2.24 18.16 -29.16
C SER A 79 3.33 18.32 -30.24
N GLY A 80 3.23 17.57 -31.35
CA GLY A 80 4.30 17.41 -32.32
C GLY A 80 5.47 16.56 -31.82
N ILE A 81 5.37 15.95 -30.65
CA ILE A 81 6.43 15.18 -30.00
C ILE A 81 6.10 13.68 -30.08
N LYS A 82 6.97 12.91 -30.74
CA LYS A 82 6.82 11.46 -30.75
C LYS A 82 7.31 10.90 -29.41
N ALA A 83 6.39 10.34 -28.63
CA ALA A 83 6.68 9.75 -27.32
C ALA A 83 5.97 8.41 -27.17
N THR A 84 6.60 7.50 -26.43
CA THR A 84 5.99 6.25 -25.99
C THR A 84 5.37 6.49 -24.60
N ILE A 85 4.14 6.04 -24.40
CA ILE A 85 3.44 6.20 -23.12
C ILE A 85 3.81 5.09 -22.17
N LYS A 86 4.28 5.49 -20.98
CA LYS A 86 4.54 4.59 -19.87
C LYS A 86 3.55 4.87 -18.74
N VAL A 87 2.70 3.90 -18.50
CA VAL A 87 1.69 4.00 -17.44
C VAL A 87 2.26 3.49 -16.12
N MET A 88 2.14 4.30 -15.10
CA MET A 88 2.56 3.96 -13.74
C MET A 88 1.44 4.28 -12.75
N THR A 89 1.41 3.58 -11.63
CA THR A 89 0.61 4.07 -10.52
C THR A 89 1.29 5.28 -9.89
N THR A 90 0.50 6.14 -9.25
CA THR A 90 1.04 7.30 -8.51
C THR A 90 2.13 6.87 -7.53
N GLN A 91 1.94 5.72 -6.88
CA GLN A 91 2.90 5.16 -5.93
C GLN A 91 4.19 4.65 -6.61
N GLU A 92 4.10 3.99 -7.78
CA GLU A 92 5.27 3.56 -8.57
C GLU A 92 6.11 4.77 -9.00
N TYR A 93 5.45 5.84 -9.44
CA TYR A 93 6.12 7.08 -9.85
C TYR A 93 6.82 7.79 -8.69
N GLU A 94 6.17 7.90 -7.53
CA GLU A 94 6.79 8.46 -6.33
C GLU A 94 8.03 7.66 -5.89
N ASN A 95 7.95 6.33 -5.91
CA ASN A 95 9.06 5.46 -5.57
C ASN A 95 10.23 5.60 -6.56
N MET A 96 9.94 5.74 -7.86
CA MET A 96 10.95 5.98 -8.89
C MET A 96 11.69 7.31 -8.67
N ASN A 97 10.96 8.36 -8.30
CA ASN A 97 11.56 9.68 -8.05
C ASN A 97 12.35 9.74 -6.74
N LYS A 98 11.95 8.98 -5.72
CA LYS A 98 12.75 8.79 -4.50
C LYS A 98 14.09 8.10 -4.80
N ALA A 99 14.14 7.22 -5.80
CA ALA A 99 15.37 6.56 -6.24
C ALA A 99 16.28 7.45 -7.11
N LYS A 100 15.74 8.49 -7.77
CA LYS A 100 16.49 9.45 -8.62
C LYS A 100 17.07 10.65 -7.84
N ALA A 101 16.60 10.91 -6.61
CA ALA A 101 17.22 11.92 -5.75
C ALA A 101 18.66 11.45 -5.42
N PRO A 102 19.68 12.37 -5.45
CA PRO A 102 21.00 12.00 -4.97
C PRO A 102 20.81 11.41 -3.58
N VAL A 103 21.44 10.25 -3.36
CA VAL A 103 21.52 9.64 -2.03
C VAL A 103 22.28 10.64 -1.17
N VAL A 104 21.54 11.63 -0.63
CA VAL A 104 21.85 12.13 0.68
C VAL A 104 21.67 10.87 1.51
N GLU A 105 22.76 10.35 2.06
CA GLU A 105 22.69 9.49 3.23
C GLU A 105 21.80 10.26 4.23
N VAL A 106 20.50 10.12 4.08
CA VAL A 106 19.63 10.17 5.21
C VAL A 106 20.13 8.98 6.01
N LYS A 107 21.02 9.25 6.99
CA LYS A 107 21.08 8.42 8.15
C LYS A 107 19.62 8.11 8.39
N GLU A 108 19.24 6.84 8.13
CA GLU A 108 18.01 6.32 8.68
C GLU A 108 18.10 6.76 10.14
N GLU A 109 17.39 7.84 10.48
CA GLU A 109 16.93 7.95 11.84
C GLU A 109 16.32 6.58 12.03
N ILE A 110 16.93 5.82 12.91
CA ILE A 110 16.37 4.59 13.44
C ILE A 110 15.03 5.08 13.93
N ASP A 111 14.04 5.02 13.03
CA ASP A 111 12.65 5.29 13.34
C ASP A 111 12.43 4.31 14.47
N ASP A 112 12.24 4.82 15.65
CA ASP A 112 11.97 4.03 16.86
C ASP A 112 10.58 3.43 16.66
N PHE A 113 10.49 2.59 15.61
CA PHE A 113 9.28 1.93 15.20
C PHE A 113 9.03 0.84 16.22
N ASP A 114 8.28 1.23 17.24
CA ASP A 114 7.84 0.31 18.27
C ASP A 114 6.88 -0.72 17.64
N ASP A 115 7.39 -1.94 17.52
CA ASP A 115 6.64 -3.07 16.98
C ASP A 115 5.62 -3.64 17.99
N HIS A 116 5.69 -3.20 19.24
CA HIS A 116 4.85 -3.63 20.38
C HIS A 116 4.85 -5.15 20.63
N LEU A 117 5.87 -5.87 20.14
CA LEU A 117 5.97 -7.30 20.33
C LEU A 117 6.46 -7.64 21.77
N SER A 118 5.86 -8.64 22.38
CA SER A 118 6.40 -9.26 23.59
C SER A 118 7.49 -10.26 23.23
N ALA A 119 8.74 -9.95 23.56
CA ALA A 119 9.91 -10.76 23.23
C ALA A 119 9.87 -12.18 23.85
N GLU A 120 9.12 -12.35 24.92
CA GLU A 120 8.98 -13.64 25.63
C GLU A 120 8.05 -14.62 24.91
N LEU A 121 7.14 -14.13 24.06
CA LEU A 121 6.16 -14.95 23.37
C LEU A 121 6.72 -15.44 22.03
N THR A 122 7.38 -16.60 22.07
CA THR A 122 8.04 -17.22 20.93
C THR A 122 7.42 -18.58 20.59
N PHE A 123 7.75 -19.15 19.42
CA PHE A 123 7.34 -20.52 19.08
C PHE A 123 7.94 -21.56 20.02
N ASP A 124 9.14 -21.31 20.56
CA ASP A 124 9.82 -22.24 21.48
C ASP A 124 9.10 -22.34 22.83
N ASN A 125 8.45 -21.26 23.27
CA ASN A 125 7.71 -21.22 24.52
C ASN A 125 6.21 -21.56 24.35
N PHE A 126 5.75 -21.78 23.12
CA PHE A 126 4.36 -22.10 22.85
C PHE A 126 4.05 -23.58 23.17
N VAL A 127 3.10 -23.80 24.05
CA VAL A 127 2.69 -25.16 24.41
C VAL A 127 1.76 -25.73 23.34
N VAL A 128 2.22 -26.74 22.61
CA VAL A 128 1.47 -27.37 21.54
C VAL A 128 0.65 -28.55 22.08
N GLY A 129 -0.65 -28.51 21.84
CA GLY A 129 -1.60 -29.58 22.14
C GLY A 129 -2.39 -29.98 20.89
N ASN A 130 -3.29 -30.94 21.05
CA ASN A 130 -4.12 -31.39 19.92
C ASN A 130 -5.08 -30.31 19.41
N CYS A 131 -5.52 -29.40 20.29
CA CYS A 131 -6.48 -28.33 19.95
C CYS A 131 -5.86 -27.15 19.17
N ASN A 132 -4.54 -26.92 19.28
CA ASN A 132 -3.89 -25.76 18.70
C ASN A 132 -2.79 -26.09 17.69
N ARG A 133 -2.52 -27.37 17.42
CA ARG A 133 -1.45 -27.82 16.50
C ARG A 133 -1.62 -27.28 15.07
N ILE A 134 -2.85 -27.22 14.56
CA ILE A 134 -3.14 -26.69 13.23
C ILE A 134 -2.84 -25.18 13.18
N ALA A 135 -3.28 -24.44 14.20
CA ALA A 135 -3.01 -23.01 14.30
C ALA A 135 -1.50 -22.72 14.41
N GLN A 136 -0.78 -23.50 15.24
CA GLN A 136 0.68 -23.37 15.37
C GLN A 136 1.40 -23.67 14.06
N ASN A 137 1.02 -24.72 13.32
CA ASN A 137 1.62 -25.04 12.03
C ASN A 137 1.36 -23.95 10.98
N ALA A 138 0.13 -23.41 10.92
CA ALA A 138 -0.21 -22.31 10.03
C ALA A 138 0.57 -21.04 10.38
N ALA A 139 0.67 -20.70 11.68
CA ALA A 139 1.44 -19.59 12.18
C ALA A 139 2.92 -19.70 11.82
N LEU A 140 3.50 -20.90 12.00
CA LEU A 140 4.89 -21.18 11.64
C LEU A 140 5.12 -21.07 10.12
N ALA A 141 4.19 -21.58 9.30
CA ALA A 141 4.28 -21.47 7.84
C ALA A 141 4.29 -19.99 7.38
N VAL A 142 3.44 -19.16 7.99
CA VAL A 142 3.40 -17.70 7.73
C VAL A 142 4.69 -17.03 8.21
N ALA A 143 5.22 -17.41 9.36
CA ALA A 143 6.45 -16.83 9.89
C ALA A 143 7.67 -17.20 9.02
N LEU A 144 7.74 -18.44 8.52
CA LEU A 144 8.79 -18.91 7.62
C LEU A 144 8.75 -18.24 6.24
N LYS A 145 7.56 -18.02 5.72
CA LYS A 145 7.33 -17.42 4.40
C LYS A 145 6.08 -16.55 4.44
N PRO A 146 6.22 -15.26 4.83
CA PRO A 146 5.11 -14.31 4.78
C PRO A 146 4.46 -14.27 3.39
N GLY A 147 3.13 -14.25 3.35
CA GLY A 147 2.34 -14.34 2.12
C GLY A 147 1.82 -15.75 1.79
N THR A 148 2.25 -16.81 2.48
CA THR A 148 1.79 -18.19 2.24
C THR A 148 0.28 -18.34 2.52
N TYR A 149 -0.18 -17.79 3.63
CA TYR A 149 -1.61 -17.67 3.99
C TYR A 149 -1.87 -16.21 4.34
N ASN A 150 -2.59 -15.50 3.48
CA ASN A 150 -2.81 -14.08 3.66
C ASN A 150 -4.24 -13.64 3.25
N PRO A 151 -5.06 -13.20 4.20
CA PRO A 151 -4.79 -13.13 5.64
C PRO A 151 -4.77 -14.52 6.33
N LEU A 152 -4.00 -14.64 7.42
CA LEU A 152 -4.18 -15.73 8.36
C LEU A 152 -5.15 -15.28 9.45
N PHE A 153 -6.26 -16.00 9.61
CA PHE A 153 -7.27 -15.73 10.62
C PHE A 153 -7.29 -16.85 11.66
N LEU A 154 -7.02 -16.51 12.92
CA LEU A 154 -7.01 -17.43 14.04
C LEU A 154 -8.21 -17.13 14.96
N HIS A 155 -9.15 -18.06 14.99
CA HIS A 155 -10.34 -17.97 15.83
C HIS A 155 -10.37 -19.10 16.85
N SER A 156 -10.59 -18.76 18.11
CA SER A 156 -10.77 -19.74 19.19
C SER A 156 -11.24 -19.04 20.46
N ASN A 157 -11.76 -19.78 21.41
CA ASN A 157 -12.07 -19.26 22.75
C ASN A 157 -10.84 -18.61 23.38
N SER A 158 -11.07 -17.68 24.31
CA SER A 158 -10.02 -17.03 25.09
C SER A 158 -9.11 -18.04 25.81
N GLY A 159 -7.83 -17.67 26.01
CA GLY A 159 -6.86 -18.50 26.73
C GLY A 159 -6.20 -19.62 25.92
N LEU A 160 -6.48 -19.81 24.63
CA LEU A 160 -5.89 -20.86 23.79
C LEU A 160 -4.60 -20.45 23.07
N GLY A 161 -4.06 -19.26 23.36
CA GLY A 161 -2.75 -18.82 22.90
C GLY A 161 -2.74 -18.03 21.59
N LYS A 162 -3.87 -17.42 21.15
CA LYS A 162 -3.93 -16.57 19.95
C LYS A 162 -2.90 -15.43 19.98
N THR A 163 -2.91 -14.65 21.06
CA THR A 163 -1.95 -13.56 21.31
C THR A 163 -0.51 -14.06 21.29
N HIS A 164 -0.26 -15.24 21.85
CA HIS A 164 1.07 -15.86 21.83
C HIS A 164 1.51 -16.17 20.41
N LEU A 165 0.66 -16.80 19.59
CA LEU A 165 0.99 -17.11 18.21
C LEU A 165 1.23 -15.86 17.36
N LEU A 166 0.45 -14.77 17.56
CA LEU A 166 0.72 -13.48 16.91
C LEU A 166 2.12 -12.97 17.21
N ASN A 167 2.48 -12.88 18.50
CA ASN A 167 3.79 -12.43 18.93
C ASN A 167 4.91 -13.37 18.43
N ALA A 168 4.68 -14.69 18.47
CA ALA A 168 5.65 -15.67 17.98
C ALA A 168 5.94 -15.49 16.48
N ILE A 169 4.92 -15.21 15.66
CA ILE A 169 5.08 -14.87 14.24
C ILE A 169 5.96 -13.61 14.12
N GLY A 170 5.60 -12.55 14.83
CA GLY A 170 6.32 -11.27 14.79
C GLY A 170 7.78 -11.42 15.20
N ASN A 171 8.06 -12.04 16.32
CA ASN A 171 9.42 -12.28 16.85
C ASN A 171 10.25 -13.12 15.87
N TYR A 172 9.66 -14.15 15.27
CA TYR A 172 10.35 -14.97 14.29
C TYR A 172 10.70 -14.19 13.03
N VAL A 173 9.73 -13.44 12.47
CA VAL A 173 9.95 -12.61 11.27
C VAL A 173 11.00 -11.54 11.54
N LYS A 174 10.94 -10.86 12.68
CA LYS A 174 11.90 -9.84 13.11
C LYS A 174 13.34 -10.39 13.15
N THR A 175 13.50 -11.59 13.67
CA THR A 175 14.82 -12.25 13.79
C THR A 175 15.31 -12.76 12.42
N LYS A 176 14.41 -13.36 11.62
CA LYS A 176 14.79 -14.04 10.38
C LYS A 176 14.92 -13.10 9.18
N PHE A 177 14.19 -11.99 9.19
CA PHE A 177 14.15 -11.01 8.11
C PHE A 177 14.41 -9.59 8.65
N PRO A 178 15.67 -9.30 9.07
CA PRO A 178 16.02 -7.97 9.54
C PRO A 178 15.75 -6.93 8.45
N GLY A 179 15.11 -5.83 8.83
CA GLY A 179 14.65 -4.79 7.90
C GLY A 179 13.18 -4.88 7.49
N LYS A 180 12.46 -5.99 7.80
CA LYS A 180 11.00 -5.99 7.68
C LYS A 180 10.36 -5.25 8.84
N ARG A 181 9.40 -4.38 8.52
CA ARG A 181 8.58 -3.68 9.51
C ARG A 181 7.41 -4.54 9.94
N ILE A 182 7.36 -4.88 11.22
CA ILE A 182 6.31 -5.67 11.84
C ILE A 182 5.58 -4.77 12.83
N LEU A 183 4.26 -4.77 12.81
CA LEU A 183 3.44 -4.07 13.79
C LEU A 183 2.47 -5.06 14.43
N TYR A 184 2.58 -5.22 15.73
CA TYR A 184 1.56 -5.84 16.56
C TYR A 184 0.68 -4.75 17.19
N THR A 185 -0.61 -4.93 17.14
CA THR A 185 -1.58 -4.08 17.84
C THR A 185 -2.81 -4.91 18.23
N ASN A 186 -3.50 -4.50 19.26
CA ASN A 186 -4.85 -5.00 19.49
C ASN A 186 -5.89 -4.03 18.90
N ALA A 187 -7.10 -4.53 18.69
CA ALA A 187 -8.16 -3.77 18.06
C ALA A 187 -8.55 -2.50 18.83
N GLU A 188 -8.47 -2.52 20.16
CA GLU A 188 -8.78 -1.33 20.98
C GLU A 188 -7.71 -0.25 20.83
N ALA A 189 -6.42 -0.63 20.83
CA ALA A 189 -5.32 0.30 20.60
C ALA A 189 -5.42 0.91 19.19
N PHE A 190 -5.71 0.11 18.17
CA PHE A 190 -5.95 0.61 16.81
C PHE A 190 -7.05 1.68 16.77
N VAL A 191 -8.17 1.42 17.44
CA VAL A 191 -9.27 2.39 17.50
C VAL A 191 -8.86 3.66 18.23
N ASN A 192 -8.16 3.54 19.36
CA ASN A 192 -7.70 4.69 20.13
C ASN A 192 -6.70 5.53 19.34
N ASP A 193 -5.72 4.90 18.67
CA ASP A 193 -4.76 5.56 17.78
C ASP A 193 -5.48 6.33 16.66
N TYR A 194 -6.52 5.72 16.07
CA TYR A 194 -7.30 6.35 15.00
C TYR A 194 -8.10 7.56 15.50
N VAL A 195 -8.80 7.43 16.62
CA VAL A 195 -9.58 8.52 17.24
C VAL A 195 -8.65 9.69 17.64
N GLU A 196 -7.51 9.37 18.24
CA GLU A 196 -6.51 10.37 18.59
C GLU A 196 -5.94 11.08 17.36
N ALA A 197 -5.66 10.34 16.29
CA ALA A 197 -5.18 10.90 15.02
C ALA A 197 -6.18 11.87 14.38
N ILE A 198 -7.49 11.59 14.49
CA ILE A 198 -8.54 12.53 14.07
C ILE A 198 -8.52 13.78 14.95
N GLY A 199 -8.51 13.61 16.28
CA GLY A 199 -8.54 14.73 17.23
C GLY A 199 -7.35 15.68 17.10
N ASN A 200 -6.17 15.12 16.80
CA ASN A 200 -4.91 15.85 16.68
C ASN A 200 -4.56 16.26 15.22
N ASN A 201 -5.42 15.95 14.26
CA ASN A 201 -5.19 16.22 12.82
C ASN A 201 -3.93 15.51 12.26
N THR A 202 -3.60 14.32 12.79
CA THR A 202 -2.40 13.52 12.45
C THR A 202 -2.70 12.24 11.66
N ILE A 203 -3.83 12.20 10.96
CA ILE A 203 -4.26 11.06 10.13
C ILE A 203 -3.19 10.60 9.14
N ALA A 204 -2.41 11.52 8.58
CA ALA A 204 -1.32 11.19 7.66
C ALA A 204 -0.22 10.35 8.34
N THR A 205 0.10 10.63 9.61
CA THR A 205 1.07 9.87 10.41
C THR A 205 0.52 8.49 10.76
N PHE A 206 -0.75 8.42 11.19
CA PHE A 206 -1.45 7.16 11.44
C PHE A 206 -1.43 6.26 10.19
N ASN A 207 -1.83 6.79 9.03
CA ASN A 207 -1.81 6.05 7.77
C ASN A 207 -0.40 5.56 7.41
N ARG A 208 0.63 6.40 7.57
CA ARG A 208 2.01 6.03 7.32
C ARG A 208 2.44 4.87 8.21
N ARG A 209 2.15 4.92 9.51
CA ARG A 209 2.48 3.87 10.46
C ARG A 209 1.90 2.52 10.05
N TYR A 210 0.58 2.47 9.82
CA TYR A 210 -0.12 1.21 9.54
C TYR A 210 0.06 0.68 8.11
N ARG A 211 0.31 1.55 7.12
CA ARG A 211 0.48 1.13 5.72
C ARG A 211 1.93 0.82 5.34
N SER A 212 2.91 1.25 6.14
CA SER A 212 4.34 1.02 5.84
C SER A 212 4.85 -0.33 6.31
N VAL A 213 4.04 -1.13 6.98
CA VAL A 213 4.46 -2.41 7.55
C VAL A 213 4.53 -3.52 6.50
N ASP A 214 5.41 -4.48 6.73
CA ASP A 214 5.48 -5.72 5.94
C ASP A 214 4.62 -6.84 6.54
N VAL A 215 4.41 -6.77 7.87
CA VAL A 215 3.59 -7.73 8.60
C VAL A 215 2.72 -6.97 9.60
N LEU A 216 1.41 -7.09 9.46
CA LEU A 216 0.43 -6.54 10.39
C LEU A 216 -0.18 -7.67 11.21
N LEU A 217 -0.07 -7.57 12.54
CA LEU A 217 -0.58 -8.52 13.49
C LEU A 217 -1.66 -7.81 14.35
N ILE A 218 -2.92 -8.19 14.17
CA ILE A 218 -4.03 -7.58 14.92
C ILE A 218 -4.70 -8.61 15.81
N ASP A 219 -4.72 -8.30 17.09
CA ASP A 219 -5.36 -9.14 18.12
C ASP A 219 -6.77 -8.64 18.41
N ASP A 220 -7.67 -9.59 18.66
CA ASP A 220 -9.03 -9.37 19.14
C ASP A 220 -9.85 -8.42 18.24
N ILE A 221 -9.91 -8.70 16.95
CA ILE A 221 -10.58 -7.86 15.95
C ILE A 221 -12.04 -7.57 16.26
N GLN A 222 -12.72 -8.40 17.06
CA GLN A 222 -14.11 -8.19 17.42
C GLN A 222 -14.36 -6.85 18.14
N PHE A 223 -13.36 -6.24 18.75
CA PHE A 223 -13.50 -4.92 19.40
C PHE A 223 -13.60 -3.74 18.42
N ILE A 224 -13.32 -3.94 17.14
CA ILE A 224 -13.60 -2.92 16.10
C ILE A 224 -15.08 -2.96 15.67
N ALA A 225 -15.79 -4.07 15.84
CA ALA A 225 -17.10 -4.37 15.27
C ALA A 225 -18.05 -3.30 15.72
N ASN A 226 -18.43 -2.52 16.18
CA ASN A 226 -19.44 -1.49 16.48
C ASN A 226 -18.89 -0.05 16.40
N LYS A 227 -17.75 0.13 15.72
CA LYS A 227 -17.08 1.43 15.58
C LYS A 227 -16.92 1.74 14.09
N GLU A 228 -18.01 2.17 13.44
CA GLU A 228 -18.12 2.31 11.99
C GLU A 228 -16.91 3.00 11.34
N GLY A 229 -16.51 4.18 11.80
CA GLY A 229 -15.37 4.90 11.22
C GLY A 229 -14.03 4.16 11.36
N SER A 230 -13.82 3.47 12.51
CA SER A 230 -12.59 2.69 12.73
C SER A 230 -12.60 1.40 11.89
N MET A 231 -13.76 0.80 11.70
CA MET A 231 -13.94 -0.38 10.86
C MET A 231 -13.66 -0.03 9.39
N GLU A 232 -14.19 1.07 8.89
CA GLU A 232 -13.91 1.54 7.54
C GLU A 232 -12.41 1.83 7.34
N MET A 233 -11.77 2.50 8.29
CA MET A 233 -10.33 2.76 8.23
C MET A 233 -9.52 1.47 8.26
N PHE A 234 -9.91 0.50 9.10
CA PHE A 234 -9.27 -0.81 9.13
C PHE A 234 -9.37 -1.53 7.77
N PHE A 235 -10.55 -1.56 7.16
CA PHE A 235 -10.74 -2.15 5.83
C PHE A 235 -9.89 -1.47 4.76
N ASN A 236 -9.74 -0.16 4.81
CA ASN A 236 -8.88 0.59 3.87
C ASN A 236 -7.40 0.20 4.02
N ILE A 237 -6.92 0.06 5.26
CA ILE A 237 -5.55 -0.40 5.54
C ILE A 237 -5.37 -1.86 5.12
N PHE A 238 -6.32 -2.73 5.50
CA PHE A 238 -6.34 -4.15 5.14
C PHE A 238 -6.21 -4.35 3.64
N ASN A 239 -7.07 -3.68 2.86
CA ASN A 239 -7.04 -3.78 1.40
C ASN A 239 -5.70 -3.29 0.83
N THR A 240 -5.17 -2.17 1.34
CA THR A 240 -3.88 -1.63 0.90
C THR A 240 -2.74 -2.64 1.13
N LEU A 241 -2.68 -3.24 2.31
CA LEU A 241 -1.66 -4.21 2.66
C LEU A 241 -1.81 -5.51 1.87
N GLN A 242 -3.05 -6.01 1.72
CA GLN A 242 -3.33 -7.22 0.97
C GLN A 242 -2.94 -7.09 -0.50
N HIS A 243 -3.34 -6.00 -1.16
CA HIS A 243 -2.96 -5.74 -2.56
C HIS A 243 -1.45 -5.54 -2.75
N SER A 244 -0.77 -5.04 -1.73
CA SER A 244 0.70 -4.90 -1.74
C SER A 244 1.44 -6.19 -1.37
N GLY A 245 0.74 -7.32 -1.21
CA GLY A 245 1.33 -8.61 -0.83
C GLY A 245 1.94 -8.63 0.58
N LYS A 246 1.54 -7.69 1.45
CA LYS A 246 2.00 -7.63 2.84
C LYS A 246 1.22 -8.63 3.69
N GLN A 247 1.89 -9.26 4.63
CA GLN A 247 1.26 -10.28 5.49
C GLN A 247 0.32 -9.63 6.51
N ILE A 248 -0.87 -10.20 6.64
CA ILE A 248 -1.83 -9.83 7.67
C ILE A 248 -2.17 -11.07 8.49
N VAL A 249 -2.15 -10.95 9.80
CA VAL A 249 -2.62 -11.99 10.74
C VAL A 249 -3.61 -11.36 11.69
N ILE A 250 -4.75 -12.01 11.85
CA ILE A 250 -5.88 -11.49 12.64
C ILE A 250 -6.33 -12.56 13.61
N THR A 251 -6.66 -12.16 14.84
CA THR A 251 -7.30 -13.06 15.80
C THR A 251 -8.70 -12.56 16.18
N SER A 252 -9.51 -13.48 16.63
CA SER A 252 -10.85 -13.22 17.21
C SER A 252 -11.23 -14.31 18.20
N ASP A 253 -12.06 -13.93 19.15
CA ASP A 253 -12.82 -14.85 20.00
C ASP A 253 -14.10 -15.30 19.32
#